data_9c0909ac55f41e1d73dfbe4ed743bdc0
#
_entry.id   9c0909ac55f41e1d73dfbe4ed743bdc0
#
_cell.length_a   1.000
_cell.length_b   1.000
_cell.length_c   1.000
_cell.angle_alpha   90.00
_cell.angle_beta   90.00
_cell.angle_gamma   90.00
#
_symmetry.space_group_name_H-M   'P 1'
#
loop_
_entity.id
_entity.type
_entity.pdbx_description
1 polymer ?
#
loop_
_entity_poly.entity_id
_entity_poly.type
_entity_poly.pdbx_seq_one_letter_code
_entity_poly.pdbx_strand_id
1 'polypeptide(L)'
;MSTLGRVKCAILGARGLVAQRLLQRLVNHHWLIPTHVFGSKESDGIGVNEIPWSFNEPRPDFPDIIVREMGESDELASELISQGVRIVFSALPDYPASMIERDLARSGLVVLSHSTIHRHTESVPLVVPEVNPEHLVLLEKQHEFGSGALVACSNCMVVPLAISLAPIVEHFPVRSIDILTEQSVSGAGRVVLERYREGIMPSPEIIGESESVESELRRILVKRDSSLSTTAEIEISAECKRFPREFGHSATVTVDFDKKVSAHEIVEAWSDFQSLVQSLDLPSATEKPAIFVSESDILTPVIKSKSLGETEYNLQKSMDVSISDITVSEGKLCFKVASDNTVRGAAGNSILLAEMMLAQSIIHDSENPLKSSQNIR
;
A
#
# COMPACT_ATOMS: atom_id res chain seq x y z
N MET A 1 26.35 -10.70 2.26
CA MET A 1 25.46 -9.51 2.22
C MET A 1 26.30 -8.32 2.60
N SER A 2 26.48 -7.34 1.70
CA SER A 2 27.30 -6.17 1.94
C SER A 2 26.66 -5.28 2.99
N THR A 3 27.46 -4.71 3.87
CA THR A 3 27.08 -3.67 4.84
C THR A 3 26.72 -2.37 4.12
N LEU A 4 25.63 -2.38 3.34
CA LEU A 4 25.00 -1.17 2.83
C LEU A 4 24.32 -0.50 4.03
N GLY A 5 24.64 0.75 4.31
CA GLY A 5 23.93 1.54 5.30
C GLY A 5 22.43 1.56 4.94
N ARG A 6 21.56 1.60 5.96
CA ARG A 6 20.10 1.72 5.72
C ARG A 6 19.80 3.02 4.99
N VAL A 7 18.90 2.98 4.00
CA VAL A 7 18.46 4.14 3.24
C VAL A 7 17.59 5.04 4.12
N LYS A 8 17.96 6.29 4.23
CA LYS A 8 17.22 7.27 5.03
C LYS A 8 15.92 7.66 4.35
N CYS A 9 14.85 7.69 5.13
CA CYS A 9 13.54 8.13 4.66
C CYS A 9 12.91 9.17 5.59
N ALA A 10 11.98 9.94 5.03
CA ALA A 10 11.13 10.87 5.73
C ALA A 10 9.68 10.40 5.72
N ILE A 11 8.91 10.78 6.74
CA ILE A 11 7.49 10.49 6.85
C ILE A 11 6.74 11.80 7.02
N LEU A 12 5.74 12.03 6.16
CA LEU A 12 4.86 13.19 6.22
C LEU A 12 3.48 12.77 6.78
N GLY A 13 2.92 13.60 7.68
CA GLY A 13 1.61 13.36 8.28
C GLY A 13 1.66 12.67 9.65
N ALA A 14 2.62 13.02 10.50
CA ALA A 14 3.03 12.42 11.77
C ALA A 14 1.91 11.82 12.64
N ARG A 15 0.75 12.48 12.76
CA ARG A 15 -0.37 12.04 13.63
C ARG A 15 -1.35 11.08 12.96
N GLY A 16 -1.21 10.86 11.65
CA GLY A 16 -2.09 9.96 10.88
C GLY A 16 -1.85 8.49 11.19
N LEU A 17 -2.88 7.64 11.00
CA LEU A 17 -2.76 6.19 11.22
C LEU A 17 -1.69 5.56 10.32
N VAL A 18 -1.64 5.97 9.05
CA VAL A 18 -0.65 5.46 8.10
C VAL A 18 0.77 5.84 8.53
N ALA A 19 0.99 7.10 8.96
CA ALA A 19 2.30 7.54 9.42
C ALA A 19 2.76 6.79 10.69
N GLN A 20 1.86 6.54 11.64
CA GLN A 20 2.16 5.75 12.82
C GLN A 20 2.52 4.29 12.46
N ARG A 21 1.83 3.69 11.48
CA ARG A 21 2.18 2.35 10.96
C ARG A 21 3.51 2.35 10.22
N LEU A 22 3.81 3.37 9.44
CA LEU A 22 5.12 3.54 8.80
C LEU A 22 6.22 3.58 9.86
N LEU A 23 6.09 4.42 10.88
CA LEU A 23 7.03 4.48 11.99
C LEU A 23 7.20 3.13 12.67
N GLN A 24 6.10 2.46 13.03
CA GLN A 24 6.12 1.14 13.66
C GLN A 24 6.89 0.12 12.84
N ARG A 25 6.71 0.10 11.54
CA ARG A 25 7.32 -0.90 10.65
C ARG A 25 8.76 -0.55 10.26
N LEU A 26 9.13 0.71 10.30
CA LEU A 26 10.46 1.18 9.91
C LEU A 26 11.47 1.23 11.07
N VAL A 27 11.03 1.22 12.33
CA VAL A 27 11.92 1.36 13.50
C VAL A 27 13.06 0.35 13.51
N ASN A 28 12.80 -0.90 13.18
CA ASN A 28 13.78 -1.98 13.10
C ASN A 28 13.93 -2.55 11.67
N HIS A 29 13.59 -1.76 10.66
CA HIS A 29 13.65 -2.22 9.28
C HIS A 29 15.10 -2.46 8.82
N HIS A 30 15.32 -3.53 8.06
CA HIS A 30 16.68 -3.94 7.66
C HIS A 30 17.32 -3.00 6.62
N TRP A 31 16.51 -2.42 5.71
CA TRP A 31 17.00 -1.62 4.58
C TRP A 31 16.68 -0.14 4.71
N LEU A 32 15.66 0.24 5.47
CA LEU A 32 15.16 1.60 5.59
C LEU A 32 15.32 2.12 7.01
N ILE A 33 15.51 3.43 7.16
CA ILE A 33 15.54 4.08 8.48
C ILE A 33 14.81 5.42 8.42
N PRO A 34 13.74 5.62 9.23
CA PRO A 34 13.10 6.91 9.35
C PRO A 34 14.01 7.85 10.13
N THR A 35 14.34 8.98 9.54
CA THR A 35 15.21 10.01 10.16
C THR A 35 14.49 11.33 10.34
N HIS A 36 13.42 11.58 9.59
CA HIS A 36 12.65 12.82 9.62
C HIS A 36 11.15 12.51 9.64
N VAL A 37 10.43 13.24 10.47
CA VAL A 37 8.98 13.13 10.58
C VAL A 37 8.39 14.53 10.59
N PHE A 38 7.42 14.76 9.70
CA PHE A 38 6.77 16.05 9.55
C PHE A 38 5.27 15.96 9.83
N GLY A 39 4.73 17.01 10.40
CA GLY A 39 3.31 17.13 10.71
C GLY A 39 2.79 18.55 10.51
N SER A 40 1.59 18.79 11.01
CA SER A 40 1.04 20.13 11.08
C SER A 40 1.69 20.92 12.21
N LYS A 41 1.48 22.24 12.22
CA LYS A 41 1.98 23.17 13.22
C LYS A 41 1.69 22.74 14.67
N GLU A 42 0.55 22.08 14.92
CA GLU A 42 0.18 21.58 16.24
C GLU A 42 1.05 20.41 16.72
N SER A 43 1.85 19.86 15.83
CA SER A 43 2.77 18.74 16.13
C SER A 43 4.23 19.18 16.15
N ASP A 44 4.51 20.43 15.82
CA ASP A 44 5.88 20.95 15.79
C ASP A 44 6.55 20.91 17.15
N GLY A 45 7.79 20.45 17.19
CA GLY A 45 8.56 20.32 18.44
C GLY A 45 8.20 19.14 19.33
N ILE A 46 7.18 18.34 19.00
CA ILE A 46 6.76 17.17 19.77
C ILE A 46 7.64 15.97 19.38
N GLY A 47 8.13 15.23 20.39
CA GLY A 47 8.81 13.95 20.14
C GLY A 47 7.87 12.90 19.54
N VAL A 48 8.37 12.06 18.63
CA VAL A 48 7.54 10.98 18.02
C VAL A 48 6.96 10.07 19.10
N ASN A 49 7.70 9.88 20.18
CA ASN A 49 7.26 9.07 21.33
C ASN A 49 6.15 9.75 22.18
N GLU A 50 5.89 11.03 21.96
CA GLU A 50 4.85 11.79 22.66
C GLU A 50 3.54 11.87 21.86
N ILE A 51 3.55 11.51 20.56
CA ILE A 51 2.34 11.47 19.72
C ILE A 51 1.39 10.42 20.31
N PRO A 52 0.09 10.73 20.53
CA PRO A 52 -0.89 9.75 20.99
C PRO A 52 -0.94 8.52 20.07
N TRP A 53 -0.71 7.35 20.65
CA TRP A 53 -0.72 6.08 19.90
C TRP A 53 -2.14 5.62 19.64
N SER A 54 -2.45 5.33 18.38
CA SER A 54 -3.82 5.06 17.93
C SER A 54 -4.16 3.57 17.83
N PHE A 55 -3.19 2.69 18.00
CA PHE A 55 -3.38 1.25 17.86
C PHE A 55 -3.51 0.55 19.22
N ASN A 56 -4.10 -0.66 19.19
CA ASN A 56 -4.33 -1.43 20.41
C ASN A 56 -3.09 -2.21 20.87
N GLU A 57 -2.19 -2.53 19.95
CA GLU A 57 -0.89 -3.14 20.25
C GLU A 57 0.07 -2.13 20.89
N PRO A 58 1.04 -2.60 21.68
CA PRO A 58 2.03 -1.74 22.29
C PRO A 58 2.77 -0.87 21.25
N ARG A 59 2.95 0.40 21.59
CA ARG A 59 3.81 1.28 20.80
C ARG A 59 5.25 0.81 20.92
N PRO A 60 5.98 0.65 19.80
CA PRO A 60 7.41 0.41 19.87
C PRO A 60 8.14 1.65 20.40
N ASP A 61 9.34 1.42 20.89
CA ASP A 61 10.25 2.51 21.27
C ASP A 61 10.86 3.09 20.00
N PHE A 62 10.47 4.33 19.68
CA PHE A 62 10.98 5.02 18.50
C PHE A 62 12.29 5.74 18.81
N PRO A 63 13.18 5.95 17.81
CA PRO A 63 14.31 6.86 17.95
C PRO A 63 13.84 8.26 18.38
N ASP A 64 14.74 9.02 19.01
CA ASP A 64 14.48 10.41 19.41
C ASP A 64 14.38 11.33 18.17
N ILE A 65 13.24 11.25 17.51
CA ILE A 65 12.91 12.11 16.38
C ILE A 65 11.90 13.16 16.84
N ILE A 66 12.21 14.41 16.60
CA ILE A 66 11.29 15.52 16.83
C ILE A 66 10.47 15.74 15.55
N VAL A 67 9.16 15.79 15.69
CA VAL A 67 8.26 16.17 14.61
C VAL A 67 8.47 17.63 14.29
N ARG A 68 8.55 17.96 13.01
CA ARG A 68 8.71 19.32 12.52
C ARG A 68 7.51 19.73 11.68
N GLU A 69 7.16 21.00 11.74
CA GLU A 69 6.19 21.57 10.80
C GLU A 69 6.72 21.44 9.37
N MET A 70 5.83 21.14 8.43
CA MET A 70 6.15 21.20 7.01
C MET A 70 6.23 22.67 6.60
N GLY A 71 7.44 23.15 6.31
CA GLY A 71 7.70 24.48 5.74
C GLY A 71 7.40 24.53 4.24
N GLU A 72 8.00 25.52 3.57
CA GLU A 72 7.95 25.61 2.11
C GLU A 72 8.64 24.39 1.45
N SER A 73 8.10 23.93 0.32
CA SER A 73 8.54 22.69 -0.33
C SER A 73 10.02 22.68 -0.71
N ASP A 74 10.56 23.79 -1.17
CA ASP A 74 11.97 23.91 -1.59
C ASP A 74 12.94 23.84 -0.41
N GLU A 75 12.60 24.48 0.72
CA GLU A 75 13.38 24.42 1.95
C GLU A 75 13.38 23.01 2.53
N LEU A 76 12.20 22.39 2.59
CA LEU A 76 12.01 21.02 3.04
C LEU A 76 12.81 20.02 2.18
N ALA A 77 12.74 20.15 0.85
CA ALA A 77 13.48 19.30 -0.08
C ALA A 77 14.99 19.46 0.08
N SER A 78 15.47 20.69 0.17
CA SER A 78 16.89 21.00 0.32
C SER A 78 17.46 20.43 1.62
N GLU A 79 16.71 20.54 2.71
CA GLU A 79 17.08 19.95 3.99
C GLU A 79 17.17 18.42 3.89
N LEU A 80 16.11 17.75 3.43
CA LEU A 80 16.06 16.30 3.31
C LEU A 80 17.22 15.76 2.47
N ILE A 81 17.48 16.36 1.32
CA ILE A 81 18.57 15.95 0.42
C ILE A 81 19.94 16.17 1.08
N SER A 82 20.17 17.30 1.74
CA SER A 82 21.44 17.61 2.41
C SER A 82 21.75 16.60 3.54
N GLN A 83 20.72 16.01 4.13
CA GLN A 83 20.84 15.01 5.18
C GLN A 83 20.87 13.57 4.65
N GLY A 84 20.87 13.41 3.33
CA GLY A 84 20.97 12.10 2.66
C GLY A 84 19.66 11.32 2.63
N VAL A 85 18.50 11.95 2.85
CA VAL A 85 17.20 11.33 2.63
C VAL A 85 16.99 11.06 1.14
N ARG A 86 16.40 9.91 0.81
CA ARG A 86 16.10 9.50 -0.56
C ARG A 86 14.63 9.24 -0.80
N ILE A 87 13.93 8.75 0.21
CA ILE A 87 12.54 8.30 0.11
C ILE A 87 11.68 9.15 1.04
N VAL A 88 10.54 9.59 0.54
CA VAL A 88 9.50 10.27 1.31
C VAL A 88 8.23 9.42 1.28
N PHE A 89 7.82 8.91 2.43
CA PHE A 89 6.51 8.32 2.60
C PHE A 89 5.51 9.41 2.97
N SER A 90 4.62 9.76 2.05
CA SER A 90 3.64 10.80 2.27
C SER A 90 2.28 10.22 2.65
N ALA A 91 1.87 10.44 3.90
CA ALA A 91 0.57 10.09 4.45
C ALA A 91 -0.29 11.34 4.68
N LEU A 92 -0.19 12.28 3.76
CA LEU A 92 -0.91 13.56 3.80
C LEU A 92 -2.33 13.44 3.23
N PRO A 93 -3.28 14.24 3.72
CA PRO A 93 -4.52 14.51 3.02
C PRO A 93 -4.27 15.18 1.66
N ASP A 94 -5.24 15.09 0.75
CA ASP A 94 -5.10 15.53 -0.65
C ASP A 94 -4.64 16.99 -0.81
N TYR A 95 -5.18 17.92 -0.01
CA TYR A 95 -4.83 19.33 -0.14
C TYR A 95 -3.35 19.61 0.20
N PRO A 96 -2.80 19.23 1.38
CA PRO A 96 -1.36 19.38 1.63
C PRO A 96 -0.50 18.61 0.64
N ALA A 97 -0.92 17.39 0.24
CA ALA A 97 -0.20 16.58 -0.73
C ALA A 97 -0.05 17.30 -2.08
N SER A 98 -1.13 17.94 -2.56
CA SER A 98 -1.13 18.71 -3.82
C SER A 98 -0.13 19.87 -3.84
N MET A 99 0.20 20.39 -2.66
CA MET A 99 1.08 21.56 -2.51
C MET A 99 2.57 21.20 -2.56
N ILE A 100 2.95 20.00 -2.07
CA ILE A 100 4.37 19.71 -1.84
C ILE A 100 4.92 18.45 -2.52
N GLU A 101 4.12 17.42 -2.77
CA GLU A 101 4.65 16.12 -3.22
C GLU A 101 5.36 16.19 -4.57
N ARG A 102 4.81 16.95 -5.52
CA ARG A 102 5.45 17.13 -6.83
C ARG A 102 6.76 17.91 -6.75
N ASP A 103 6.84 18.90 -5.86
CA ASP A 103 8.05 19.71 -5.69
C ASP A 103 9.15 18.90 -5.00
N LEU A 104 8.81 18.07 -4.01
CA LEU A 104 9.76 17.13 -3.43
C LEU A 104 10.30 16.15 -4.49
N ALA A 105 9.42 15.63 -5.37
CA ALA A 105 9.87 14.78 -6.48
C ALA A 105 10.76 15.53 -7.48
N ARG A 106 10.41 16.78 -7.87
CA ARG A 106 11.26 17.63 -8.74
C ARG A 106 12.63 17.90 -8.16
N SER A 107 12.74 17.94 -6.84
CA SER A 107 14.01 18.14 -6.15
C SER A 107 14.90 16.88 -6.12
N GLY A 108 14.42 15.74 -6.62
CA GLY A 108 15.19 14.50 -6.71
C GLY A 108 14.86 13.46 -5.64
N LEU A 109 13.80 13.66 -4.86
CA LEU A 109 13.32 12.69 -3.87
C LEU A 109 12.35 11.68 -4.52
N VAL A 110 12.34 10.46 -4.03
CA VAL A 110 11.31 9.47 -4.39
C VAL A 110 10.16 9.59 -3.42
N VAL A 111 9.00 10.02 -3.91
CA VAL A 111 7.79 10.24 -3.09
C VAL A 111 6.81 9.11 -3.32
N LEU A 112 6.48 8.37 -2.24
CA LEU A 112 5.44 7.35 -2.21
C LEU A 112 4.21 7.96 -1.56
N SER A 113 3.20 8.30 -2.37
CA SER A 113 2.03 9.08 -1.95
C SER A 113 0.84 8.18 -1.63
N HIS A 114 0.24 8.35 -0.45
CA HIS A 114 -1.03 7.74 -0.07
C HIS A 114 -2.24 8.62 -0.43
N SER A 115 -2.02 9.84 -0.92
CA SER A 115 -3.08 10.75 -1.36
C SER A 115 -3.82 10.22 -2.59
N THR A 116 -5.10 10.56 -2.72
CA THR A 116 -5.93 10.14 -3.85
C THR A 116 -5.63 10.93 -5.13
N ILE A 117 -5.12 12.15 -5.00
CA ILE A 117 -4.95 13.12 -6.11
C ILE A 117 -4.07 12.62 -7.26
N HIS A 118 -3.13 11.72 -6.97
CA HIS A 118 -2.18 11.25 -7.98
C HIS A 118 -2.59 9.91 -8.62
N ARG A 119 -3.58 9.21 -8.05
CA ARG A 119 -3.95 7.86 -8.46
C ARG A 119 -4.47 7.76 -9.90
N HIS A 120 -4.99 8.86 -10.44
CA HIS A 120 -5.50 8.94 -11.82
C HIS A 120 -4.60 9.75 -12.76
N THR A 121 -3.47 10.26 -12.28
CA THR A 121 -2.50 10.98 -13.12
C THR A 121 -1.81 9.99 -14.07
N GLU A 122 -1.84 10.27 -15.37
CA GLU A 122 -1.36 9.34 -16.41
C GLU A 122 0.12 8.98 -16.26
N SER A 123 0.98 9.97 -15.92
CA SER A 123 2.43 9.79 -15.74
C SER A 123 2.81 9.23 -14.37
N VAL A 124 1.89 9.15 -13.40
CA VAL A 124 2.20 8.64 -12.06
C VAL A 124 1.81 7.17 -11.99
N PRO A 125 2.76 6.24 -11.77
CA PRO A 125 2.42 4.83 -11.57
C PRO A 125 1.57 4.64 -10.32
N LEU A 126 0.52 3.83 -10.44
CA LEU A 126 -0.30 3.32 -9.33
C LEU A 126 0.06 1.86 -9.18
N VAL A 127 0.70 1.48 -8.05
CA VAL A 127 1.37 0.18 -7.95
C VAL A 127 0.94 -0.62 -6.73
N VAL A 128 0.57 -1.88 -6.99
CA VAL A 128 0.52 -2.97 -6.01
C VAL A 128 1.69 -3.91 -6.36
N PRO A 129 2.73 -4.01 -5.54
CA PRO A 129 4.01 -4.62 -5.91
C PRO A 129 3.92 -6.04 -6.48
N GLU A 130 2.99 -6.86 -5.98
CA GLU A 130 2.80 -8.23 -6.45
C GLU A 130 1.97 -8.34 -7.72
N VAL A 131 1.29 -7.27 -8.14
CA VAL A 131 0.30 -7.34 -9.23
C VAL A 131 0.79 -6.66 -10.50
N ASN A 132 1.27 -5.43 -10.37
CA ASN A 132 1.59 -4.61 -11.54
C ASN A 132 2.91 -3.82 -11.41
N PRO A 133 4.02 -4.48 -11.01
CA PRO A 133 5.32 -3.80 -10.87
C PRO A 133 5.80 -3.15 -12.18
N GLU A 134 5.39 -3.66 -13.34
CA GLU A 134 5.71 -3.12 -14.67
C GLU A 134 5.15 -1.70 -14.88
N HIS A 135 4.16 -1.27 -14.11
CA HIS A 135 3.68 0.12 -14.16
C HIS A 135 4.76 1.14 -13.77
N LEU A 136 5.83 0.71 -13.07
CA LEU A 136 6.97 1.58 -12.78
C LEU A 136 7.69 2.09 -14.04
N VAL A 137 7.48 1.49 -15.21
CA VAL A 137 7.94 2.04 -16.50
C VAL A 137 7.40 3.45 -16.75
N LEU A 138 6.27 3.83 -16.15
CA LEU A 138 5.75 5.20 -16.25
C LEU A 138 6.66 6.25 -15.63
N LEU A 139 7.62 5.87 -14.78
CA LEU A 139 8.63 6.80 -14.25
C LEU A 139 9.48 7.41 -15.38
N GLU A 140 9.67 6.69 -16.48
CA GLU A 140 10.34 7.21 -17.67
C GLU A 140 9.61 8.42 -18.30
N LYS A 141 8.30 8.59 -18.02
CA LYS A 141 7.51 9.74 -18.47
C LYS A 141 7.56 10.94 -17.50
N GLN A 142 8.21 10.79 -16.36
CA GLN A 142 8.33 11.85 -15.34
C GLN A 142 9.61 12.68 -15.52
N HIS A 143 9.88 13.11 -16.75
CA HIS A 143 11.10 13.87 -17.09
C HIS A 143 11.26 15.14 -16.27
N GLU A 144 10.14 15.73 -15.79
CA GLU A 144 10.13 16.94 -14.98
C GLU A 144 10.69 16.73 -13.56
N PHE A 145 10.88 15.50 -13.12
CA PHE A 145 11.40 15.19 -11.77
C PHE A 145 12.89 14.83 -11.75
N GLY A 146 13.55 14.78 -12.92
CA GLY A 146 14.98 14.49 -13.00
C GLY A 146 15.32 13.12 -12.38
N SER A 147 16.06 13.12 -11.26
CA SER A 147 16.41 11.91 -10.51
C SER A 147 15.34 11.49 -9.48
N GLY A 148 14.31 12.30 -9.28
CA GLY A 148 13.21 12.01 -8.37
C GLY A 148 12.10 11.22 -9.04
N ALA A 149 11.13 10.81 -8.24
CA ALA A 149 9.97 10.07 -8.70
C ALA A 149 8.75 10.32 -7.82
N LEU A 150 7.57 10.27 -8.41
CA LEU A 150 6.30 10.26 -7.68
C LEU A 150 5.55 8.98 -8.03
N VAL A 151 5.24 8.18 -7.02
CA VAL A 151 4.48 6.92 -7.16
C VAL A 151 3.27 6.97 -6.24
N ALA A 152 2.10 6.65 -6.78
CA ALA A 152 0.88 6.57 -6.00
C ALA A 152 0.69 5.19 -5.38
N CYS A 153 0.37 5.16 -4.09
CA CYS A 153 -0.10 3.98 -3.39
C CYS A 153 -1.62 3.86 -3.56
N SER A 154 -2.08 2.66 -3.84
CA SER A 154 -3.48 2.36 -4.09
C SER A 154 -4.35 2.52 -2.83
N ASN A 155 -5.66 2.61 -3.02
CA ASN A 155 -6.66 2.54 -1.97
C ASN A 155 -6.50 1.27 -1.13
N CYS A 156 -6.75 1.38 0.18
CA CYS A 156 -6.51 0.29 1.13
C CYS A 156 -7.38 -0.96 0.91
N MET A 157 -8.54 -0.83 0.26
CA MET A 157 -9.36 -1.97 -0.14
C MET A 157 -8.94 -2.52 -1.51
N VAL A 158 -8.42 -1.67 -2.39
CA VAL A 158 -7.96 -2.09 -3.73
C VAL A 158 -6.77 -3.03 -3.66
N VAL A 159 -5.86 -2.85 -2.71
CA VAL A 159 -4.68 -3.72 -2.57
C VAL A 159 -5.06 -5.21 -2.41
N PRO A 160 -5.85 -5.63 -1.39
CA PRO A 160 -6.23 -7.04 -1.26
C PRO A 160 -7.11 -7.53 -2.41
N LEU A 161 -7.97 -6.69 -2.98
CA LEU A 161 -8.77 -7.03 -4.16
C LEU A 161 -7.88 -7.30 -5.36
N ALA A 162 -6.92 -6.44 -5.65
CA ALA A 162 -6.00 -6.62 -6.78
C ALA A 162 -5.20 -7.92 -6.65
N ILE A 163 -4.68 -8.22 -5.46
CA ILE A 163 -3.91 -9.45 -5.20
C ILE A 163 -4.76 -10.70 -5.39
N SER A 164 -6.00 -10.69 -4.89
CA SER A 164 -6.90 -11.83 -5.04
C SER A 164 -7.43 -11.99 -6.47
N LEU A 165 -7.60 -10.90 -7.22
CA LEU A 165 -8.14 -10.92 -8.57
C LEU A 165 -7.09 -11.12 -9.66
N ALA A 166 -5.84 -10.71 -9.43
CA ALA A 166 -4.78 -10.79 -10.46
C ALA A 166 -4.65 -12.19 -11.07
N PRO A 167 -4.47 -13.30 -10.31
CA PRO A 167 -4.35 -14.63 -10.90
C PRO A 167 -5.64 -15.08 -11.60
N ILE A 168 -6.80 -14.60 -11.16
CA ILE A 168 -8.09 -14.93 -11.77
C ILE A 168 -8.21 -14.26 -13.15
N VAL A 169 -7.92 -12.97 -13.22
CA VAL A 169 -7.96 -12.21 -14.48
C VAL A 169 -6.88 -12.68 -15.46
N GLU A 170 -5.74 -13.15 -14.94
CA GLU A 170 -4.65 -13.65 -15.75
C GLU A 170 -4.96 -14.98 -16.45
N HIS A 171 -5.64 -15.89 -15.75
CA HIS A 171 -5.84 -17.26 -16.24
C HIS A 171 -7.23 -17.55 -16.81
N PHE A 172 -8.21 -16.71 -16.52
CA PHE A 172 -9.60 -16.97 -16.90
C PHE A 172 -10.23 -15.81 -17.69
N PRO A 173 -11.13 -16.08 -18.64
CA PRO A 173 -11.85 -15.05 -19.38
C PRO A 173 -12.96 -14.44 -18.49
N VAL A 174 -12.62 -13.42 -17.72
CA VAL A 174 -13.53 -12.71 -16.82
C VAL A 174 -14.39 -11.75 -17.62
N ARG A 175 -15.73 -11.79 -17.40
CA ARG A 175 -16.72 -10.88 -17.96
C ARG A 175 -16.98 -9.72 -17.04
N SER A 176 -17.34 -10.00 -15.80
CA SER A 176 -17.63 -8.97 -14.80
C SER A 176 -17.17 -9.36 -13.40
N ILE A 177 -16.96 -8.34 -12.58
CA ILE A 177 -16.57 -8.47 -11.18
C ILE A 177 -17.49 -7.57 -10.36
N ASP A 178 -18.29 -8.15 -9.46
CA ASP A 178 -19.13 -7.45 -8.51
C ASP A 178 -18.51 -7.53 -7.11
N ILE A 179 -18.39 -6.40 -6.45
CA ILE A 179 -17.67 -6.26 -5.17
C ILE A 179 -18.58 -5.60 -4.13
N LEU A 180 -18.76 -6.25 -2.99
CA LEU A 180 -19.40 -5.66 -1.82
C LEU A 180 -18.36 -5.56 -0.69
N THR A 181 -17.98 -4.34 -0.29
CA THR A 181 -16.96 -4.13 0.74
C THR A 181 -17.54 -3.83 2.11
N GLU A 182 -16.86 -4.30 3.15
CA GLU A 182 -17.04 -3.94 4.54
C GLU A 182 -15.77 -3.25 5.06
N GLN A 183 -15.74 -1.94 5.02
CA GLN A 183 -14.56 -1.16 5.38
C GLN A 183 -14.59 -0.71 6.84
N SER A 184 -13.55 -1.04 7.58
CA SER A 184 -13.39 -0.66 8.99
C SER A 184 -13.26 0.86 9.17
N VAL A 185 -13.57 1.32 10.39
CA VAL A 185 -13.61 2.75 10.76
C VAL A 185 -12.24 3.43 10.57
N SER A 186 -11.14 2.70 10.81
CA SER A 186 -9.78 3.23 10.60
C SER A 186 -9.50 3.70 9.16
N GLY A 187 -10.22 3.17 8.16
CA GLY A 187 -10.14 3.66 6.78
C GLY A 187 -10.57 5.12 6.61
N ALA A 188 -11.37 5.65 7.53
CA ALA A 188 -11.74 7.08 7.56
C ALA A 188 -10.73 7.95 8.36
N GLY A 189 -9.62 7.37 8.83
CA GLY A 189 -8.57 8.07 9.52
C GLY A 189 -8.74 8.17 11.04
N ARG A 190 -7.71 8.74 11.68
CA ARG A 190 -7.58 8.78 13.15
C ARG A 190 -8.77 9.46 13.85
N VAL A 191 -9.18 10.62 13.37
CA VAL A 191 -10.23 11.41 14.04
C VAL A 191 -11.58 10.64 14.08
N VAL A 192 -11.92 9.93 13.00
CA VAL A 192 -13.14 9.14 12.95
C VAL A 192 -13.04 7.90 13.84
N LEU A 193 -11.86 7.28 13.89
CA LEU A 193 -11.59 6.15 14.78
C LEU A 193 -11.72 6.55 16.27
N GLU A 194 -11.17 7.70 16.67
CA GLU A 194 -11.27 8.23 18.03
C GLU A 194 -12.74 8.49 18.42
N ARG A 195 -13.51 9.14 17.56
CA ARG A 195 -14.96 9.36 17.76
C ARG A 195 -15.74 8.05 17.86
N TYR A 196 -15.38 7.07 17.05
CA TYR A 196 -16.01 5.74 17.15
C TYR A 196 -15.74 5.08 18.50
N ARG A 197 -14.55 5.20 19.05
CA ARG A 197 -14.19 4.72 20.40
C ARG A 197 -14.94 5.46 21.53
N GLU A 198 -15.35 6.70 21.27
CA GLU A 198 -16.24 7.48 22.12
C GLU A 198 -17.72 7.13 21.95
N GLY A 199 -18.06 6.15 21.11
CA GLY A 199 -19.42 5.68 20.85
C GLY A 199 -20.15 6.41 19.72
N ILE A 200 -19.46 7.26 18.94
CA ILE A 200 -20.05 7.99 17.81
C ILE A 200 -19.87 7.15 16.55
N MET A 201 -20.99 6.59 16.05
CA MET A 201 -20.98 5.78 14.82
C MET A 201 -20.78 6.65 13.58
N PRO A 202 -19.82 6.31 12.70
CA PRO A 202 -19.70 6.98 11.41
C PRO A 202 -20.85 6.58 10.47
N SER A 203 -21.09 7.41 9.43
CA SER A 203 -21.99 7.03 8.34
C SER A 203 -21.56 5.71 7.72
N PRO A 204 -22.50 4.80 7.42
CA PRO A 204 -22.19 3.59 6.64
C PRO A 204 -21.82 3.91 5.18
N GLU A 205 -22.28 5.03 4.64
CA GLU A 205 -21.98 5.48 3.28
C GLU A 205 -20.56 6.07 3.21
N ILE A 206 -19.83 5.71 2.16
CA ILE A 206 -18.47 6.24 1.87
C ILE A 206 -18.53 6.89 0.50
N ILE A 207 -18.68 8.22 0.49
CA ILE A 207 -18.85 8.99 -0.75
C ILE A 207 -17.60 8.84 -1.64
N GLY A 208 -17.81 8.50 -2.92
CA GLY A 208 -16.77 8.39 -3.95
C GLY A 208 -15.89 7.13 -3.84
N GLU A 209 -16.11 6.28 -2.84
CA GLU A 209 -15.26 5.11 -2.63
C GLU A 209 -15.50 4.01 -3.67
N SER A 210 -16.75 3.81 -4.08
CA SER A 210 -17.11 2.81 -5.10
C SER A 210 -16.40 3.11 -6.42
N GLU A 211 -16.50 4.34 -6.89
CA GLU A 211 -15.86 4.82 -8.11
C GLU A 211 -14.33 4.73 -8.02
N SER A 212 -13.76 5.01 -6.84
CA SER A 212 -12.33 4.89 -6.58
C SER A 212 -11.87 3.43 -6.69
N VAL A 213 -12.58 2.51 -6.04
CA VAL A 213 -12.28 1.07 -6.08
C VAL A 213 -12.35 0.54 -7.51
N GLU A 214 -13.42 0.84 -8.23
CA GLU A 214 -13.62 0.41 -9.62
C GLU A 214 -12.51 0.92 -10.56
N SER A 215 -12.25 2.23 -10.51
CA SER A 215 -11.29 2.86 -11.42
C SER A 215 -9.85 2.46 -11.14
N GLU A 216 -9.48 2.33 -9.86
CA GLU A 216 -8.14 1.89 -9.47
C GLU A 216 -7.92 0.40 -9.85
N LEU A 217 -8.90 -0.49 -9.61
CA LEU A 217 -8.82 -1.89 -10.02
C LEU A 217 -8.67 -2.03 -11.53
N ARG A 218 -9.48 -1.32 -12.33
CA ARG A 218 -9.33 -1.32 -13.79
C ARG A 218 -7.92 -0.90 -14.19
N ARG A 219 -7.36 0.12 -13.53
CA ARG A 219 -6.01 0.61 -13.83
C ARG A 219 -4.91 -0.39 -13.46
N ILE A 220 -5.05 -1.09 -12.34
CA ILE A 220 -4.05 -2.02 -11.82
C ILE A 220 -4.08 -3.37 -12.55
N LEU A 221 -5.28 -3.89 -12.86
CA LEU A 221 -5.45 -5.21 -13.47
C LEU A 221 -5.22 -5.24 -14.99
N VAL A 222 -5.14 -4.08 -15.64
CA VAL A 222 -4.81 -4.01 -17.08
C VAL A 222 -3.32 -4.21 -17.28
N LYS A 223 -2.93 -5.35 -17.86
CA LYS A 223 -1.53 -5.59 -18.29
C LYS A 223 -1.13 -4.58 -19.36
N ARG A 224 -0.09 -3.81 -19.10
CA ARG A 224 0.52 -2.92 -20.11
C ARG A 224 1.56 -3.69 -20.92
N ASP A 225 1.12 -4.56 -21.81
CA ASP A 225 1.99 -5.09 -22.85
C ASP A 225 2.03 -4.10 -24.02
N SER A 226 3.25 -3.77 -24.46
CA SER A 226 3.52 -2.78 -25.51
C SER A 226 3.00 -3.18 -26.90
N SER A 227 2.41 -4.35 -27.07
CA SER A 227 2.02 -4.89 -28.35
C SER A 227 0.53 -5.23 -28.54
N LEU A 228 -0.31 -5.29 -27.51
CA LEU A 228 -1.71 -5.68 -27.63
C LEU A 228 -2.63 -4.89 -26.68
N SER A 229 -3.24 -3.88 -27.23
CA SER A 229 -4.41 -3.20 -26.66
C SER A 229 -5.67 -4.04 -26.90
N THR A 230 -5.86 -5.13 -26.17
CA THR A 230 -7.15 -5.83 -26.10
C THR A 230 -7.23 -6.73 -24.87
N THR A 231 -7.24 -6.16 -23.69
CA THR A 231 -8.03 -6.77 -22.64
C THR A 231 -9.45 -6.30 -22.87
N ALA A 232 -10.39 -7.23 -23.12
CA ALA A 232 -11.81 -6.92 -23.10
C ALA A 232 -12.07 -6.10 -21.81
N GLU A 233 -12.81 -4.99 -21.91
CA GLU A 233 -13.12 -4.17 -20.75
C GLU A 233 -13.89 -5.03 -19.76
N ILE A 234 -13.21 -5.44 -18.67
CA ILE A 234 -13.87 -6.15 -17.58
C ILE A 234 -14.82 -5.16 -16.91
N GLU A 235 -16.10 -5.50 -16.85
CA GLU A 235 -17.06 -4.71 -16.08
C GLU A 235 -16.79 -4.90 -14.60
N ILE A 236 -16.42 -3.82 -13.90
CA ILE A 236 -16.20 -3.83 -12.45
C ILE A 236 -17.23 -2.92 -11.80
N SER A 237 -17.97 -3.47 -10.86
CA SER A 237 -18.96 -2.77 -10.03
C SER A 237 -18.61 -2.95 -8.55
N ALA A 238 -18.67 -1.87 -7.78
CA ALA A 238 -18.39 -1.90 -6.35
C ALA A 238 -19.47 -1.19 -5.54
N GLU A 239 -19.87 -1.80 -4.44
CA GLU A 239 -20.66 -1.17 -3.39
C GLU A 239 -19.83 -1.12 -2.11
N CYS A 240 -19.49 0.09 -1.64
CA CYS A 240 -18.58 0.30 -0.52
C CYS A 240 -19.33 0.81 0.72
N LYS A 241 -19.21 0.07 1.82
CA LYS A 241 -19.86 0.41 3.09
C LYS A 241 -18.88 0.45 4.26
N ARG A 242 -19.10 1.43 5.15
CA ARG A 242 -18.43 1.48 6.44
C ARG A 242 -19.06 0.48 7.39
N PHE A 243 -18.21 -0.35 7.99
CA PHE A 243 -18.63 -1.36 8.95
C PHE A 243 -18.13 -1.02 10.36
N PRO A 244 -18.93 -1.29 11.43
CA PRO A 244 -18.60 -0.93 12.81
C PRO A 244 -17.51 -1.82 13.40
N ARG A 245 -16.33 -1.73 12.87
CA ARG A 245 -15.10 -2.45 13.25
C ARG A 245 -13.92 -1.50 13.17
N GLU A 246 -13.03 -1.51 14.15
CA GLU A 246 -11.90 -0.59 14.19
C GLU A 246 -10.94 -0.77 13.03
N PHE A 247 -10.47 -2.00 12.80
CA PHE A 247 -9.45 -2.33 11.81
C PHE A 247 -9.84 -3.55 10.98
N GLY A 248 -9.22 -3.69 9.82
CA GLY A 248 -9.42 -4.79 8.88
C GLY A 248 -10.57 -4.54 7.92
N HIS A 249 -10.25 -4.53 6.63
CA HIS A 249 -11.24 -4.48 5.55
C HIS A 249 -11.53 -5.88 5.05
N SER A 250 -12.77 -6.10 4.63
CA SER A 250 -13.18 -7.32 3.93
C SER A 250 -14.08 -6.98 2.74
N ALA A 251 -14.16 -7.89 1.80
CA ALA A 251 -15.10 -7.83 0.69
C ALA A 251 -15.63 -9.22 0.34
N THR A 252 -16.86 -9.26 -0.13
CA THR A 252 -17.42 -10.37 -0.91
C THR A 252 -17.27 -10.02 -2.37
N VAL A 253 -16.66 -10.92 -3.14
CA VAL A 253 -16.36 -10.74 -4.56
C VAL A 253 -17.09 -11.82 -5.35
N THR A 254 -17.80 -11.40 -6.40
CA THR A 254 -18.41 -12.31 -7.37
C THR A 254 -17.80 -12.06 -8.74
N VAL A 255 -17.25 -13.10 -9.36
CA VAL A 255 -16.66 -13.04 -10.70
C VAL A 255 -17.50 -13.87 -11.65
N ASP A 256 -17.95 -13.29 -12.76
CA ASP A 256 -18.65 -13.97 -13.85
C ASP A 256 -17.70 -14.23 -15.02
N PHE A 257 -17.70 -15.46 -15.53
CA PHE A 257 -16.80 -15.92 -16.58
C PHE A 257 -17.54 -16.17 -17.89
N ASP A 258 -16.86 -15.94 -19.01
CA ASP A 258 -17.38 -16.29 -20.35
C ASP A 258 -17.39 -17.80 -20.62
N LYS A 259 -16.69 -18.57 -19.79
CA LYS A 259 -16.60 -20.03 -19.89
C LYS A 259 -16.78 -20.67 -18.53
N LYS A 260 -17.17 -21.94 -18.51
CA LYS A 260 -17.21 -22.70 -17.25
C LYS A 260 -15.80 -22.87 -16.67
N VAL A 261 -15.66 -22.60 -15.40
CA VAL A 261 -14.46 -22.80 -14.57
C VAL A 261 -14.79 -23.72 -13.42
N SER A 262 -13.83 -24.45 -12.91
CA SER A 262 -13.99 -25.31 -11.73
C SER A 262 -13.36 -24.66 -10.49
N ALA A 263 -13.86 -25.03 -9.31
CA ALA A 263 -13.26 -24.59 -8.06
C ALA A 263 -11.79 -25.03 -7.92
N HIS A 264 -11.44 -26.19 -8.48
CA HIS A 264 -10.07 -26.70 -8.47
C HIS A 264 -9.12 -25.77 -9.24
N GLU A 265 -9.47 -25.42 -10.49
CA GLU A 265 -8.66 -24.51 -11.33
C GLU A 265 -8.47 -23.14 -10.68
N ILE A 266 -9.52 -22.63 -10.02
CA ILE A 266 -9.45 -21.35 -9.29
C ILE A 266 -8.48 -21.44 -8.11
N VAL A 267 -8.58 -22.48 -7.28
CA VAL A 267 -7.70 -22.68 -6.11
C VAL A 267 -6.25 -22.91 -6.56
N GLU A 268 -6.04 -23.62 -7.66
CA GLU A 268 -4.73 -23.84 -8.27
C GLU A 268 -4.12 -22.52 -8.72
N ALA A 269 -4.87 -21.67 -9.44
CA ALA A 269 -4.40 -20.35 -9.87
C ALA A 269 -3.94 -19.46 -8.69
N TRP A 270 -4.68 -19.46 -7.57
CA TRP A 270 -4.25 -18.73 -6.38
C TRP A 270 -3.03 -19.37 -5.71
N SER A 271 -2.97 -20.71 -5.67
CA SER A 271 -1.87 -21.45 -5.01
C SER A 271 -0.55 -21.30 -5.74
N ASP A 272 -0.61 -21.21 -7.07
CA ASP A 272 0.54 -21.08 -7.95
C ASP A 272 0.94 -19.62 -8.21
N PHE A 273 0.11 -18.67 -7.78
CA PHE A 273 0.38 -17.25 -7.97
C PHE A 273 1.67 -16.85 -7.23
N GLN A 274 2.65 -16.49 -8.01
CA GLN A 274 3.95 -16.00 -7.58
C GLN A 274 4.26 -14.71 -8.33
N SER A 275 4.71 -13.71 -7.63
CA SER A 275 5.09 -12.43 -8.22
C SER A 275 6.59 -12.18 -8.15
N LEU A 276 7.03 -11.10 -8.79
CA LEU A 276 8.40 -10.61 -8.68
C LEU A 276 8.82 -10.40 -7.22
N VAL A 277 7.88 -9.96 -6.36
CA VAL A 277 8.14 -9.70 -4.94
C VAL A 277 8.65 -10.94 -4.20
N GLN A 278 8.03 -12.11 -4.44
CA GLN A 278 8.45 -13.37 -3.81
C GLN A 278 9.84 -13.82 -4.27
N SER A 279 10.25 -13.45 -5.49
CA SER A 279 11.57 -13.82 -6.04
C SER A 279 12.72 -12.92 -5.57
N LEU A 280 12.40 -11.73 -5.02
CA LEU A 280 13.42 -10.74 -4.63
C LEU A 280 13.86 -10.82 -3.15
N ASP A 281 13.30 -11.75 -2.36
CA ASP A 281 13.61 -11.92 -0.92
C ASP A 281 13.54 -10.59 -0.14
N LEU A 282 12.43 -9.86 -0.32
CA LEU A 282 12.21 -8.56 0.29
C LEU A 282 11.80 -8.72 1.77
N PRO A 283 12.28 -7.85 2.68
CA PRO A 283 12.03 -7.98 4.12
C PRO A 283 10.54 -8.03 4.51
N SER A 284 9.68 -7.29 3.80
CA SER A 284 8.23 -7.23 4.06
C SER A 284 7.40 -8.22 3.24
N ALA A 285 8.02 -8.96 2.30
CA ALA A 285 7.30 -9.90 1.45
C ALA A 285 6.82 -11.11 2.24
N THR A 286 5.56 -11.48 2.05
CA THR A 286 5.03 -12.77 2.53
C THR A 286 5.50 -13.91 1.62
N GLU A 287 5.52 -15.13 2.14
CA GLU A 287 5.86 -16.33 1.36
C GLU A 287 4.90 -16.52 0.17
N LYS A 288 3.63 -16.22 0.40
CA LYS A 288 2.58 -16.23 -0.63
C LYS A 288 1.82 -14.92 -0.61
N PRO A 289 1.40 -14.40 -1.79
CA PRO A 289 0.62 -13.16 -1.87
C PRO A 289 -0.73 -13.25 -1.15
N ALA A 290 -1.37 -14.43 -1.17
CA ALA A 290 -2.64 -14.68 -0.49
C ALA A 290 -2.63 -16.04 0.22
N ILE A 291 -3.43 -16.15 1.30
CA ILE A 291 -3.58 -17.36 2.11
C ILE A 291 -5.05 -17.76 2.21
N PHE A 292 -5.32 -19.07 2.27
CA PHE A 292 -6.66 -19.59 2.49
C PHE A 292 -6.91 -19.75 3.98
N VAL A 293 -8.09 -19.31 4.43
CA VAL A 293 -8.53 -19.42 5.83
C VAL A 293 -10.00 -19.87 5.88
N SER A 294 -10.46 -20.31 7.05
CA SER A 294 -11.90 -20.54 7.26
C SER A 294 -12.67 -19.21 7.33
N GLU A 295 -13.98 -19.22 7.10
CA GLU A 295 -14.82 -18.01 7.19
C GLU A 295 -14.69 -17.32 8.54
N SER A 296 -14.69 -18.08 9.63
CA SER A 296 -14.52 -17.57 10.99
C SER A 296 -13.17 -16.89 11.21
N ASP A 297 -12.18 -17.21 10.39
CA ASP A 297 -10.79 -16.75 10.53
C ASP A 297 -10.39 -15.68 9.53
N ILE A 298 -11.32 -15.22 8.67
CA ILE A 298 -11.01 -14.27 7.57
C ILE A 298 -10.30 -13.00 8.07
N LEU A 299 -10.62 -12.51 9.25
CA LEU A 299 -9.99 -11.36 9.88
C LEU A 299 -8.94 -11.74 10.95
N THR A 300 -8.66 -13.03 11.13
CA THR A 300 -7.70 -13.49 12.16
C THR A 300 -6.30 -12.91 11.96
N PRO A 301 -5.73 -12.78 10.76
CA PRO A 301 -4.44 -12.11 10.57
C PRO A 301 -4.43 -10.68 11.11
N VAL A 302 -5.54 -9.94 10.96
CA VAL A 302 -5.72 -8.59 11.51
C VAL A 302 -5.83 -8.61 13.03
N ILE A 303 -6.53 -9.60 13.59
CA ILE A 303 -6.78 -9.74 15.02
C ILE A 303 -5.54 -10.25 15.75
N LYS A 304 -4.84 -11.25 15.23
CA LYS A 304 -3.62 -11.82 15.82
C LYS A 304 -2.47 -10.81 15.89
N SER A 305 -2.46 -9.80 15.03
CA SER A 305 -1.52 -8.69 15.17
C SER A 305 -1.68 -7.93 16.49
N LYS A 306 -2.86 -8.02 17.13
CA LYS A 306 -3.17 -7.36 18.39
C LYS A 306 -2.73 -8.12 19.65
N SER A 307 -2.51 -9.43 19.57
CA SER A 307 -2.37 -10.31 20.74
C SER A 307 -0.93 -10.70 21.08
N LEU A 308 0.04 -10.33 20.29
CA LEU A 308 1.43 -10.74 20.50
C LEU A 308 2.23 -9.59 21.13
N GLY A 309 2.33 -9.62 22.45
CA GLY A 309 3.34 -8.89 23.21
C GLY A 309 4.75 -9.47 22.99
N GLU A 310 5.10 -9.77 21.75
CA GLU A 310 6.38 -10.37 21.42
C GLU A 310 7.38 -9.32 20.95
N THR A 311 8.57 -9.43 21.52
CA THR A 311 9.75 -8.61 21.28
C THR A 311 10.35 -8.81 19.88
N GLU A 312 9.89 -9.76 19.11
CA GLU A 312 10.32 -9.99 17.72
C GLU A 312 9.46 -9.24 16.72
N TYR A 313 10.10 -8.30 16.07
CA TYR A 313 9.51 -7.46 15.04
C TYR A 313 9.48 -8.23 13.71
N ASN A 314 8.31 -8.75 13.36
CA ASN A 314 8.10 -9.44 12.10
C ASN A 314 7.47 -8.51 11.05
N LEU A 315 8.24 -8.13 10.03
CA LEU A 315 7.81 -7.26 8.94
C LEU A 315 6.73 -7.90 8.04
N GLN A 316 6.67 -9.21 7.99
CA GLN A 316 5.66 -9.96 7.21
C GLN A 316 4.30 -10.01 7.93
N LYS A 317 4.27 -9.76 9.23
CA LYS A 317 3.05 -9.78 10.03
C LYS A 317 2.03 -8.77 9.51
N SER A 318 0.77 -9.18 9.40
CA SER A 318 -0.34 -8.38 8.85
C SER A 318 -0.17 -7.97 7.37
N MET A 319 0.76 -8.59 6.66
CA MET A 319 0.90 -8.45 5.21
C MET A 319 0.07 -9.48 4.44
N ASP A 320 -0.53 -10.44 5.12
CA ASP A 320 -1.35 -11.46 4.50
C ASP A 320 -2.63 -10.87 3.89
N VAL A 321 -3.03 -11.42 2.73
CA VAL A 321 -4.35 -11.30 2.16
C VAL A 321 -5.07 -12.63 2.38
N SER A 322 -6.15 -12.62 3.13
CA SER A 322 -6.92 -13.82 3.47
C SER A 322 -8.05 -14.04 2.49
N ILE A 323 -8.22 -15.28 2.02
CA ILE A 323 -9.31 -15.71 1.13
C ILE A 323 -10.10 -16.82 1.83
N SER A 324 -11.43 -16.72 1.80
CA SER A 324 -12.36 -17.75 2.32
C SER A 324 -13.63 -17.85 1.50
N ASP A 325 -14.53 -18.76 1.88
CA ASP A 325 -15.88 -18.95 1.33
C ASP A 325 -15.92 -19.12 -0.18
N ILE A 326 -14.96 -19.87 -0.72
CA ILE A 326 -14.83 -20.09 -2.16
C ILE A 326 -15.95 -21.01 -2.64
N THR A 327 -16.79 -20.49 -3.51
CA THR A 327 -17.84 -21.24 -4.19
C THR A 327 -17.81 -20.98 -5.68
N VAL A 328 -17.97 -22.04 -6.49
CA VAL A 328 -18.09 -21.94 -7.95
C VAL A 328 -19.38 -22.62 -8.35
N SER A 329 -20.29 -21.85 -8.92
CA SER A 329 -21.61 -22.32 -9.37
C SER A 329 -22.07 -21.54 -10.61
N GLU A 330 -22.65 -22.24 -11.59
CA GLU A 330 -23.24 -21.64 -12.78
C GLU A 330 -22.32 -20.68 -13.58
N GLY A 331 -21.01 -20.93 -13.56
CA GLY A 331 -20.05 -20.09 -14.25
C GLY A 331 -19.64 -18.83 -13.46
N LYS A 332 -20.01 -18.77 -12.17
CA LYS A 332 -19.62 -17.69 -11.26
C LYS A 332 -18.76 -18.22 -10.13
N LEU A 333 -17.73 -17.45 -9.79
CA LEU A 333 -16.93 -17.61 -8.58
C LEU A 333 -17.44 -16.61 -7.55
N CYS A 334 -17.68 -17.05 -6.33
CA CYS A 334 -17.89 -16.16 -5.19
C CYS A 334 -16.89 -16.50 -4.10
N PHE A 335 -16.26 -15.49 -3.50
CA PHE A 335 -15.30 -15.64 -2.40
C PHE A 335 -15.28 -14.40 -1.50
N LYS A 336 -14.73 -14.56 -0.30
CA LYS A 336 -14.41 -13.42 0.58
C LYS A 336 -12.93 -13.17 0.61
N VAL A 337 -12.56 -11.89 0.70
CA VAL A 337 -11.18 -11.43 0.87
C VAL A 337 -11.09 -10.44 2.01
N ALA A 338 -10.01 -10.50 2.79
CA ALA A 338 -9.75 -9.54 3.85
C ALA A 338 -8.25 -9.27 4.06
N SER A 339 -7.93 -8.10 4.62
CA SER A 339 -6.58 -7.74 5.03
C SER A 339 -6.57 -6.65 6.11
N ASP A 340 -5.42 -6.42 6.73
CA ASP A 340 -5.20 -5.22 7.54
C ASP A 340 -5.07 -3.99 6.64
N ASN A 341 -6.07 -3.12 6.69
CA ASN A 341 -6.13 -1.91 5.87
C ASN A 341 -5.06 -0.88 6.19
N THR A 342 -4.49 -0.90 7.40
CA THR A 342 -3.45 0.05 7.82
C THR A 342 -2.04 -0.47 7.52
N VAL A 343 -1.88 -1.77 7.40
CA VAL A 343 -0.61 -2.43 7.06
C VAL A 343 -0.63 -2.83 5.60
N ARG A 344 -1.30 -3.95 5.23
CA ARG A 344 -1.32 -4.46 3.86
C ARG A 344 -1.92 -3.46 2.89
N GLY A 345 -3.02 -2.82 3.30
CA GLY A 345 -3.71 -1.82 2.48
C GLY A 345 -2.98 -0.46 2.39
N ALA A 346 -1.97 -0.20 3.24
CA ALA A 346 -1.33 1.11 3.31
C ALA A 346 0.17 1.05 3.58
N ALA A 347 0.59 1.23 4.84
CA ALA A 347 1.99 1.40 5.22
C ALA A 347 2.88 0.22 4.79
N GLY A 348 2.44 -1.01 5.00
CA GLY A 348 3.20 -2.20 4.61
C GLY A 348 3.36 -2.31 3.09
N ASN A 349 2.30 -1.98 2.34
CA ASN A 349 2.35 -1.98 0.87
C ASN A 349 3.32 -0.94 0.32
N SER A 350 3.35 0.28 0.88
CA SER A 350 4.30 1.32 0.43
C SER A 350 5.75 1.00 0.83
N ILE A 351 5.97 0.37 1.99
CA ILE A 351 7.31 -0.11 2.38
C ILE A 351 7.78 -1.21 1.42
N LEU A 352 6.93 -2.20 1.13
CA LEU A 352 7.23 -3.26 0.17
C LEU A 352 7.53 -2.70 -1.24
N LEU A 353 6.80 -1.67 -1.65
CA LEU A 353 7.08 -0.95 -2.90
C LEU A 353 8.47 -0.29 -2.88
N ALA A 354 8.84 0.38 -1.78
CA ALA A 354 10.17 0.97 -1.61
C ALA A 354 11.27 -0.10 -1.65
N GLU A 355 11.07 -1.23 -0.96
CA GLU A 355 11.99 -2.38 -0.97
C GLU A 355 12.18 -2.91 -2.40
N MET A 356 11.10 -3.11 -3.15
CA MET A 356 11.15 -3.56 -4.53
C MET A 356 11.90 -2.58 -5.43
N MET A 357 11.63 -1.27 -5.31
CA MET A 357 12.32 -0.24 -6.09
C MET A 357 13.82 -0.18 -5.76
N LEU A 358 14.21 -0.40 -4.50
CA LEU A 358 15.62 -0.53 -4.10
C LEU A 358 16.27 -1.78 -4.68
N ALA A 359 15.61 -2.93 -4.57
CA ALA A 359 16.11 -4.19 -5.09
C ALA A 359 16.33 -4.16 -6.62
N GLN A 360 15.46 -3.46 -7.33
CA GLN A 360 15.54 -3.24 -8.78
C GLN A 360 16.48 -2.09 -9.19
N SER A 361 17.13 -1.42 -8.23
CA SER A 361 17.99 -0.25 -8.48
C SER A 361 17.28 0.91 -9.18
N ILE A 362 15.98 1.06 -8.98
CA ILE A 362 15.20 2.24 -9.41
C ILE A 362 15.51 3.42 -8.47
N ILE A 363 15.69 3.13 -7.18
CA ILE A 363 16.18 4.09 -6.20
C ILE A 363 17.68 3.84 -6.01
N HIS A 364 18.48 4.83 -6.35
CA HIS A 364 19.94 4.74 -6.19
C HIS A 364 20.37 5.24 -4.80
N ASP A 365 21.18 4.46 -4.12
CA ASP A 365 21.91 4.91 -2.94
C ASP A 365 23.13 5.74 -3.40
N SER A 366 23.21 7.01 -2.99
CA SER A 366 24.27 7.92 -3.40
C SER A 366 25.66 7.54 -2.89
N GLU A 367 25.75 6.61 -1.94
CA GLU A 367 27.04 6.16 -1.40
C GLU A 367 27.68 5.02 -2.21
N ASN A 368 27.01 4.49 -3.26
CA ASN A 368 27.55 3.42 -4.09
C ASN A 368 27.39 3.64 -5.60
N PRO A 369 28.24 4.51 -6.23
CA PRO A 369 28.14 4.82 -7.65
C PRO A 369 28.56 3.68 -8.59
N LEU A 370 28.96 2.51 -8.09
CA LEU A 370 29.56 1.44 -8.89
C LEU A 370 28.57 0.47 -9.56
N LYS A 371 27.25 0.69 -9.47
CA LYS A 371 26.23 -0.13 -10.15
C LYS A 371 25.44 0.56 -11.27
N SER A 372 25.83 1.77 -11.67
CA SER A 372 25.08 2.57 -12.65
C SER A 372 25.33 2.23 -14.13
N SER A 373 26.05 1.14 -14.48
CA SER A 373 26.41 0.88 -15.88
C SER A 373 26.30 -0.55 -16.39
N GLN A 374 25.65 -1.45 -15.68
CA GLN A 374 25.42 -2.80 -16.23
C GLN A 374 24.04 -3.32 -15.81
N ASN A 375 23.05 -3.10 -16.67
CA ASN A 375 21.93 -3.98 -16.98
C ASN A 375 20.72 -3.18 -17.51
N ILE A 376 20.92 -2.57 -18.70
CA ILE A 376 19.82 -2.37 -19.65
C ILE A 376 20.28 -3.13 -20.90
N ARG A 377 19.86 -4.36 -21.02
CA ARG A 377 19.74 -5.10 -22.29
C ARG A 377 18.64 -6.14 -22.15
#